data_e84cd8983fd4b146f52665adcb4b7967
#
_entry.id   e84cd8983fd4b146f52665adcb4b7967
#
_cell.length_a   1.000
_cell.length_b   1.000
_cell.length_c   1.000
_cell.angle_alpha   90.00
_cell.angle_beta   90.00
_cell.angle_gamma   90.00
#
_symmetry.space_group_name_H-M   'P 1'
#
loop_
_entity.id
_entity.type
_entity.pdbx_description
1 polymer ?
#
loop_
_entity_poly.entity_id
_entity_poly.type
_entity_poly.pdbx_seq_one_letter_code
_entity_poly.pdbx_strand_id
1 'polypeptide(L)'
;MHLAMTPWLNGLTTALSIGLFLIGLGCLLTQRNVIKQVIGIKIMLQGVTLALVQAGHLSGDLRFSQAMVISALIVEAVVIAVALSLIVNIFRHYPSGDVDDLRRLWG
;
A
#
# COMPACT_ATOMS: atom_id res chain seq x y z
N MET A 1 8.73 10.66 24.45
CA MET A 1 9.92 10.15 24.06
C MET A 1 10.34 10.53 22.68
N HIS A 2 11.31 11.34 22.67
CA HIS A 2 11.70 11.91 21.42
C HIS A 2 12.93 11.31 20.84
N LEU A 3 13.38 10.32 21.49
CA LEU A 3 14.58 9.69 21.05
C LEU A 3 14.48 9.08 19.72
N ALA A 4 13.30 8.81 19.25
CA ALA A 4 13.18 8.18 17.98
C ALA A 4 13.64 9.02 16.82
N MET A 5 13.85 10.32 17.06
CA MET A 5 14.09 11.22 15.94
C MET A 5 15.53 11.64 15.81
N THR A 6 16.44 10.73 16.04
CA THR A 6 17.82 10.96 15.65
C THR A 6 17.90 11.01 14.12
N PRO A 7 18.82 11.76 13.55
CA PRO A 7 18.90 11.91 12.09
C PRO A 7 19.02 10.59 11.34
N TRP A 8 19.74 9.63 11.89
CA TRP A 8 19.89 8.36 11.21
C TRP A 8 18.59 7.53 11.23
N LEU A 9 17.78 7.66 12.29
CA LEU A 9 16.47 7.01 12.34
C LEU A 9 15.52 7.60 11.32
N ASN A 10 15.53 8.92 11.15
CA ASN A 10 14.74 9.55 10.11
C ASN A 10 15.16 9.06 8.72
N GLY A 11 16.46 8.99 8.47
CA GLY A 11 16.96 8.49 7.21
C GLY A 11 16.56 7.05 6.97
N LEU A 12 16.63 6.21 8.01
CA LEU A 12 16.25 4.82 7.91
C LEU A 12 14.76 4.68 7.62
N THR A 13 13.91 5.44 8.30
CA THR A 13 12.46 5.41 8.09
C THR A 13 12.12 5.85 6.67
N THR A 14 12.75 6.91 6.18
CA THR A 14 12.54 7.38 4.82
C THR A 14 12.97 6.32 3.81
N ALA A 15 14.11 5.69 4.03
CA ALA A 15 14.59 4.64 3.14
C ALA A 15 13.64 3.46 3.11
N LEU A 16 13.12 3.04 4.26
CA LEU A 16 12.15 1.95 4.34
C LEU A 16 10.86 2.30 3.62
N SER A 17 10.38 3.53 3.80
CA SER A 17 9.17 4.00 3.15
C SER A 17 9.30 3.96 1.63
N ILE A 18 10.38 4.49 1.11
CA ILE A 18 10.66 4.49 -0.32
C ILE A 18 10.85 3.06 -0.82
N GLY A 19 11.59 2.25 -0.06
CA GLY A 19 11.81 0.86 -0.42
C GLY A 19 10.52 0.07 -0.53
N LEU A 20 9.63 0.22 0.43
CA LEU A 20 8.33 -0.45 0.40
C LEU A 20 7.51 -0.02 -0.81
N PHE A 21 7.50 1.27 -1.10
CA PHE A 21 6.79 1.78 -2.26
C PHE A 21 7.33 1.19 -3.55
N LEU A 22 8.65 1.17 -3.71
CA LEU A 22 9.29 0.64 -4.90
C LEU A 22 9.08 -0.87 -5.05
N ILE A 23 9.14 -1.61 -3.94
CA ILE A 23 8.89 -3.05 -3.96
C ILE A 23 7.45 -3.31 -4.39
N GLY A 24 6.50 -2.59 -3.82
CA GLY A 24 5.09 -2.72 -4.18
C GLY A 24 4.84 -2.37 -5.63
N LEU A 25 5.46 -1.32 -6.11
CA LEU A 25 5.34 -0.90 -7.51
C LEU A 25 5.92 -1.95 -8.43
N GLY A 26 7.09 -2.49 -8.10
CA GLY A 26 7.70 -3.56 -8.88
C GLY A 26 6.81 -4.79 -8.94
N CYS A 27 6.23 -5.17 -7.81
CA CYS A 27 5.31 -6.29 -7.76
C CYS A 27 4.08 -6.04 -8.63
N LEU A 28 3.51 -4.84 -8.55
CA LEU A 28 2.35 -4.49 -9.35
C LEU A 28 2.64 -4.57 -10.84
N LEU A 29 3.80 -4.09 -11.26
CA LEU A 29 4.15 -4.01 -12.67
C LEU A 29 4.62 -5.34 -13.26
N THR A 30 5.20 -6.22 -12.44
CA THR A 30 5.80 -7.45 -12.95
C THR A 30 4.94 -8.68 -12.79
N GLN A 31 4.02 -8.68 -11.85
CA GLN A 31 3.18 -9.87 -11.62
C GLN A 31 1.96 -9.86 -12.51
N ARG A 32 1.57 -11.04 -12.98
CA ARG A 32 0.39 -11.19 -13.83
C ARG A 32 -0.83 -11.69 -13.05
N ASN A 33 -0.61 -12.24 -11.87
CA ASN A 33 -1.70 -12.75 -11.06
C ASN A 33 -2.34 -11.59 -10.29
N VAL A 34 -3.66 -11.50 -10.33
CA VAL A 34 -4.41 -10.40 -9.73
C VAL A 34 -4.16 -10.31 -8.23
N ILE A 35 -4.09 -11.47 -7.55
CA ILE A 35 -3.84 -11.46 -6.11
C ILE A 35 -2.47 -10.86 -5.80
N LYS A 36 -1.46 -11.22 -6.58
CA LYS A 36 -0.11 -10.68 -6.38
C LYS A 36 -0.07 -9.18 -6.66
N GLN A 37 -0.83 -8.71 -7.63
CA GLN A 37 -0.92 -7.28 -7.90
C GLN A 37 -1.56 -6.54 -6.75
N VAL A 38 -2.60 -7.09 -6.13
CA VAL A 38 -3.24 -6.49 -4.97
C VAL A 38 -2.29 -6.45 -3.79
N ILE A 39 -1.50 -7.50 -3.59
CA ILE A 39 -0.48 -7.51 -2.55
C ILE A 39 0.54 -6.39 -2.80
N GLY A 40 0.93 -6.19 -4.05
CA GLY A 40 1.83 -5.09 -4.42
C GLY A 40 1.26 -3.73 -4.06
N ILE A 41 -0.01 -3.51 -4.36
CA ILE A 41 -0.70 -2.27 -3.99
C ILE A 41 -0.70 -2.10 -2.47
N LYS A 42 -0.94 -3.16 -1.74
CA LYS A 42 -0.95 -3.12 -0.28
C LYS A 42 0.41 -2.71 0.27
N ILE A 43 1.48 -3.25 -0.30
CA ILE A 43 2.84 -2.89 0.10
C ILE A 43 3.13 -1.42 -0.21
N MET A 44 2.71 -0.94 -1.37
CA MET A 44 2.84 0.48 -1.72
C MET A 44 2.14 1.37 -0.71
N LEU A 45 0.92 1.01 -0.33
CA LEU A 45 0.14 1.77 0.64
C LEU A 45 0.82 1.77 2.01
N GLN A 46 1.45 0.66 2.39
CA GLN A 46 2.19 0.62 3.64
C GLN A 46 3.37 1.59 3.63
N GLY A 47 4.06 1.70 2.51
CA GLY A 47 5.14 2.67 2.38
C GLY A 47 4.64 4.10 2.54
N VAL A 48 3.50 4.42 1.93
CA VAL A 48 2.89 5.75 2.05
C VAL A 48 2.45 6.01 3.49
N THR A 49 1.85 5.03 4.15
CA THR A 49 1.41 5.18 5.53
C THR A 49 2.60 5.42 6.46
N LEU A 50 3.69 4.72 6.26
CA LEU A 50 4.90 4.94 7.03
C LEU A 50 5.43 6.37 6.85
N ALA A 51 5.41 6.87 5.62
CA ALA A 51 5.81 8.25 5.34
C ALA A 51 4.89 9.25 6.03
N LEU A 52 3.58 8.99 6.07
CA LEU A 52 2.62 9.84 6.76
C LEU A 52 2.87 9.88 8.26
N VAL A 53 3.15 8.72 8.85
CA VAL A 53 3.46 8.65 10.28
C VAL A 53 4.71 9.47 10.59
N GLN A 54 5.74 9.32 9.76
CA GLN A 54 6.98 10.08 9.93
C GLN A 54 6.73 11.57 9.81
N ALA A 55 5.99 11.99 8.78
CA ALA A 55 5.70 13.41 8.56
C ALA A 55 4.92 13.99 9.71
N GLY A 56 3.93 13.25 10.22
CA GLY A 56 3.15 13.70 11.37
C GLY A 56 4.02 13.86 12.62
N HIS A 57 4.92 12.92 12.85
CA HIS A 57 5.81 12.98 13.99
C HIS A 57 6.75 14.19 13.90
N LEU A 58 7.26 14.45 12.70
CA LEU A 58 8.16 15.58 12.48
C LEU A 58 7.45 16.93 12.59
N SER A 59 6.16 16.98 12.30
CA SER A 59 5.40 18.23 12.36
C SER A 59 5.15 18.70 13.78
N GLY A 60 5.22 17.79 14.75
CA GLY A 60 4.99 18.12 16.14
C GLY A 60 3.52 18.25 16.54
N ASP A 61 2.59 18.09 15.60
CA ASP A 61 1.16 18.16 15.91
C ASP A 61 0.61 16.74 15.99
N LEU A 62 0.51 16.25 17.22
CA LEU A 62 0.10 14.88 17.47
C LEU A 62 -1.33 14.60 17.02
N ARG A 63 -2.24 15.54 17.27
CA ARG A 63 -3.65 15.34 16.91
C ARG A 63 -3.83 15.27 15.40
N PHE A 64 -3.20 16.18 14.70
CA PHE A 64 -3.26 16.20 13.24
C PHE A 64 -2.63 14.92 12.67
N SER A 65 -1.49 14.52 13.23
CA SER A 65 -0.80 13.31 12.82
C SER A 65 -1.68 12.08 12.98
N GLN A 66 -2.32 11.95 14.14
CA GLN A 66 -3.21 10.82 14.41
C GLN A 66 -4.41 10.81 13.46
N ALA A 67 -4.98 11.97 13.20
CA ALA A 67 -6.11 12.08 12.28
C ALA A 67 -5.72 11.65 10.87
N MET A 68 -4.55 12.05 10.41
CA MET A 68 -4.07 11.65 9.09
C MET A 68 -3.85 10.15 8.98
N VAL A 69 -3.24 9.55 10.00
CA VAL A 69 -2.98 8.12 10.00
C VAL A 69 -4.28 7.32 10.03
N ILE A 70 -5.23 7.74 10.86
CA ILE A 70 -6.52 7.07 10.93
C ILE A 70 -7.24 7.16 9.59
N SER A 71 -7.23 8.34 8.96
CA SER A 71 -7.83 8.51 7.65
C SER A 71 -7.18 7.60 6.60
N ALA A 72 -5.86 7.51 6.63
CA ALA A 72 -5.13 6.64 5.71
C ALA A 72 -5.49 5.17 5.92
N LEU A 73 -5.61 4.74 7.16
CA LEU A 73 -5.98 3.36 7.47
C LEU A 73 -7.40 3.04 7.02
N ILE A 74 -8.33 3.98 7.16
CA ILE A 74 -9.70 3.79 6.69
C ILE A 74 -9.71 3.64 5.17
N VAL A 75 -8.98 4.48 4.46
CA VAL A 75 -8.89 4.40 3.01
C VAL A 75 -8.29 3.06 2.59
N GLU A 76 -7.22 2.62 3.26
CA GLU A 76 -6.63 1.32 2.98
C GLU A 76 -7.63 0.19 3.17
N ALA A 77 -8.41 0.24 4.25
CA ALA A 77 -9.41 -0.79 4.52
C ALA A 77 -10.46 -0.85 3.41
N VAL A 78 -10.92 0.32 2.94
CA VAL A 78 -11.89 0.37 1.85
C VAL A 78 -11.30 -0.16 0.56
N VAL A 79 -10.07 0.22 0.25
CA VAL A 79 -9.39 -0.24 -0.97
C VAL A 79 -9.26 -1.76 -0.96
N ILE A 80 -8.84 -2.33 0.17
CA ILE A 80 -8.67 -3.77 0.28
C ILE A 80 -10.02 -4.48 0.21
N ALA A 81 -11.06 -3.93 0.82
CA ALA A 81 -12.40 -4.53 0.76
C ALA A 81 -12.90 -4.58 -0.67
N VAL A 82 -12.75 -3.49 -1.42
CA VAL A 82 -13.15 -3.44 -2.82
C VAL A 82 -12.33 -4.42 -3.64
N ALA A 83 -11.02 -4.44 -3.42
CA ALA A 83 -10.11 -5.33 -4.15
C ALA A 83 -10.46 -6.79 -3.91
N LEU A 84 -10.74 -7.18 -2.66
CA LEU A 84 -11.11 -8.55 -2.34
C LEU A 84 -12.44 -8.94 -2.99
N SER A 85 -13.40 -8.01 -3.02
CA SER A 85 -14.68 -8.25 -3.69
C SER A 85 -14.47 -8.51 -5.18
N LEU A 86 -13.61 -7.73 -5.81
CA LEU A 86 -13.29 -7.91 -7.22
C LEU A 86 -12.56 -9.23 -7.47
N ILE A 87 -11.64 -9.58 -6.58
CA ILE A 87 -10.90 -10.84 -6.69
C ILE A 87 -11.84 -12.02 -6.62
N VAL A 88 -12.76 -12.02 -5.67
CA VAL A 88 -13.75 -13.09 -5.53
C VAL A 88 -14.54 -13.23 -6.81
N ASN A 89 -15.00 -12.11 -7.36
CA ASN A 89 -15.77 -12.13 -8.59
C ASN A 89 -14.95 -12.65 -9.77
N ILE A 90 -13.69 -12.21 -9.88
CA ILE A 90 -12.79 -12.64 -10.95
C ILE A 90 -12.53 -14.15 -10.87
N PHE A 91 -12.22 -14.68 -9.69
CA PHE A 91 -11.92 -16.10 -9.55
C PHE A 91 -13.15 -16.98 -9.76
N ARG A 92 -14.34 -16.42 -9.61
CA ARG A 92 -15.56 -17.14 -9.92
C ARG A 92 -15.67 -17.44 -11.42
N HIS A 93 -15.18 -16.54 -12.25
CA HIS A 93 -15.27 -16.64 -13.71
C HIS A 93 -13.96 -17.03 -14.37
N TYR A 94 -12.83 -16.69 -13.76
CA TYR A 94 -11.48 -16.90 -14.29
C TYR A 94 -10.59 -17.47 -13.19
N PRO A 95 -10.67 -18.77 -12.93
CA PRO A 95 -9.95 -19.37 -11.80
C PRO A 95 -8.44 -19.18 -11.83
N SER A 96 -7.85 -18.93 -13.00
CA SER A 96 -6.40 -18.69 -13.10
C SER A 96 -5.97 -17.41 -12.45
N GLY A 97 -6.87 -16.40 -12.40
CA GLY A 97 -6.53 -15.08 -11.91
C GLY A 97 -5.50 -14.34 -12.75
N ASP A 98 -5.27 -14.77 -13.97
CA ASP A 98 -4.28 -14.17 -14.86
C ASP A 98 -4.85 -12.93 -15.53
N VAL A 99 -4.08 -11.85 -15.52
CA VAL A 99 -4.47 -10.58 -16.13
C VAL A 99 -4.69 -10.74 -17.64
N ASP A 100 -3.93 -11.61 -18.27
CA ASP A 100 -4.08 -11.86 -19.70
C ASP A 100 -5.46 -12.43 -20.02
N ASP A 101 -6.02 -13.26 -19.16
CA ASP A 101 -7.37 -13.79 -19.33
C ASP A 101 -8.40 -12.66 -19.23
N LEU A 102 -8.17 -11.69 -18.36
CA LEU A 102 -9.07 -10.56 -18.23
C LEU A 102 -9.03 -9.65 -19.46
N ARG A 103 -7.89 -9.56 -20.11
CA ARG A 103 -7.76 -8.76 -21.33
C ARG A 103 -8.64 -9.27 -22.46
N ARG A 104 -8.92 -10.55 -22.49
CA ARG A 104 -9.79 -11.14 -23.51
C ARG A 104 -11.20 -10.59 -23.46
N LEU A 105 -11.60 -10.07 -22.30
CA LEU A 105 -12.93 -9.44 -22.18
C LEU A 105 -13.05 -8.17 -23.02
N TRP A 106 -11.94 -7.53 -23.30
CA TRP A 106 -11.93 -6.27 -24.03
C TRP A 106 -11.65 -6.40 -25.51
N GLY A 107 -11.15 -7.52 -25.89
CA GLY A 107 -10.77 -7.74 -27.24
C GLY A 107 -11.05 -9.09 -27.75
#